data_3e6cfe5317af8e1225cf792f251e9b99
#
_entry.id   3e6cfe5317af8e1225cf792f251e9b99
#
_cell.length_a   1.000
_cell.length_b   1.000
_cell.length_c   1.000
_cell.angle_alpha   90.00
_cell.angle_beta   90.00
_cell.angle_gamma   90.00
#
_symmetry.space_group_name_H-M   'P 1'
#
loop_
_entity.id
_entity.type
_entity.pdbx_description
1 polymer ?
#
loop_
_entity_poly.entity_id
_entity_poly.type
_entity_poly.pdbx_seq_one_letter_code
_entity_poly.pdbx_strand_id
1 'polypeptide(L)'
;FYLTLSFFSGMKFNGEVGNFGIYNKKVIDNINEMREPFRFFVSSVKWIGFDSATIDVKHDKRYEGKSTYNYKKLISLGFNIIISYSNKLLKIMIFLGILFSFLSFLIIIYNFYLKFTYQITELGYKSIISSIWFLAGIILSSIGILGIYIGRIYDGIKNRPLYIISKKTLNE
;
A
#
# COMPACT_ATOMS: atom_id res chain seq x y z
N PHE A 1 -8.51 8.24 7.06
CA PHE A 1 -7.22 8.15 6.37
C PHE A 1 -6.15 7.50 7.25
N TYR A 2 -5.83 8.04 8.46
CA TYR A 2 -4.75 7.50 9.30
C TYR A 2 -5.02 6.09 9.81
N LEU A 3 -6.28 5.75 10.14
CA LEU A 3 -6.66 4.40 10.56
C LEU A 3 -6.49 3.39 9.42
N THR A 4 -6.98 3.72 8.23
CA THR A 4 -6.83 2.86 7.05
C THR A 4 -5.36 2.73 6.66
N LEU A 5 -4.59 3.82 6.69
CA LEU A 5 -3.17 3.80 6.43
C LEU A 5 -2.41 2.91 7.43
N SER A 6 -2.71 3.03 8.73
CA SER A 6 -2.11 2.21 9.79
C SER A 6 -2.43 0.73 9.63
N PHE A 7 -3.69 0.41 9.27
CA PHE A 7 -4.09 -0.97 9.04
C PHE A 7 -3.33 -1.59 7.86
N PHE A 8 -3.30 -0.91 6.72
CA PHE A 8 -2.67 -1.45 5.51
C PHE A 8 -1.14 -1.40 5.54
N SER A 9 -0.52 -0.34 6.08
CA SER A 9 0.94 -0.23 6.15
C SER A 9 1.56 -1.10 7.25
N GLY A 10 0.79 -1.47 8.28
CA GLY A 10 1.31 -2.15 9.47
C GLY A 10 2.03 -1.23 10.44
N MET A 11 2.12 0.06 10.15
CA MET A 11 2.71 1.08 11.01
C MET A 11 1.61 1.87 11.72
N LYS A 12 1.81 2.21 13.00
CA LYS A 12 0.87 3.05 13.74
C LYS A 12 1.05 4.52 13.33
N PHE A 13 0.11 5.06 12.57
CA PHE A 13 0.03 6.48 12.27
C PHE A 13 -1.01 7.14 13.18
N ASN A 14 -0.58 8.13 13.95
CA ASN A 14 -1.50 8.96 14.73
C ASN A 14 -1.66 10.31 14.01
N GLY A 15 -2.91 10.67 13.70
CA GLY A 15 -3.23 11.94 13.03
C GLY A 15 -3.00 13.18 13.89
N GLU A 16 -2.88 13.00 15.19
CA GLU A 16 -2.62 14.08 16.15
C GLU A 16 -1.14 14.45 16.21
N VAL A 17 -0.24 13.55 15.77
CA VAL A 17 1.20 13.79 15.76
C VAL A 17 1.59 14.50 14.48
N GLY A 18 2.04 15.75 14.59
CA GLY A 18 2.54 16.55 13.47
C GLY A 18 3.90 16.05 12.95
N ASN A 19 4.30 16.54 11.77
CA ASN A 19 5.61 16.23 11.18
C ASN A 19 6.75 17.06 11.76
N PHE A 20 6.46 17.86 12.78
CA PHE A 20 7.45 18.69 13.46
C PHE A 20 8.11 17.89 14.58
N GLY A 21 9.43 17.79 14.57
CA GLY A 21 10.16 17.00 15.58
C GLY A 21 11.65 17.26 15.58
N ILE A 22 12.28 16.84 16.67
CA ILE A 22 13.73 16.85 16.85
C ILE A 22 14.22 15.40 16.74
N TYR A 23 15.26 15.19 15.96
CA TYR A 23 15.76 13.86 15.65
C TYR A 23 17.23 13.75 16.05
N ASN A 24 17.60 12.62 16.65
CA ASN A 24 18.99 12.31 16.95
C ASN A 24 19.78 12.14 15.63
N LYS A 25 21.05 12.55 15.64
CA LYS A 25 21.96 12.39 14.49
C LYS A 25 21.96 10.96 13.95
N LYS A 26 21.98 9.95 14.84
CA LYS A 26 21.93 8.53 14.42
C LYS A 26 20.71 8.21 13.58
N VAL A 27 19.54 8.78 13.89
CA VAL A 27 18.31 8.57 13.09
C VAL A 27 18.48 9.15 11.69
N ILE A 28 19.02 10.36 11.62
CA ILE A 28 19.24 11.06 10.34
C ILE A 28 20.28 10.34 9.49
N ASP A 29 21.38 9.87 10.09
CA ASP A 29 22.42 9.13 9.39
C ASP A 29 21.84 7.85 8.77
N ASN A 30 21.04 7.07 9.54
CA ASN A 30 20.34 5.89 9.01
C ASN A 30 19.35 6.22 7.88
N ILE A 31 18.60 7.33 7.99
CA ILE A 31 17.69 7.76 6.92
C ILE A 31 18.47 8.12 5.64
N ASN A 32 19.63 8.76 5.79
CA ASN A 32 20.46 9.15 4.65
C ASN A 32 21.07 7.95 3.91
N GLU A 33 21.31 6.85 4.60
CA GLU A 33 21.78 5.59 4.02
C GLU A 33 20.70 4.86 3.22
N MET A 34 19.41 5.13 3.53
CA MET A 34 18.30 4.54 2.79
C MET A 34 18.26 5.08 1.34
N ARG A 35 18.33 4.16 0.35
CA ARG A 35 18.30 4.48 -1.08
C ARG A 35 16.97 4.17 -1.74
N GLU A 36 15.89 4.25 -0.98
CA GLU A 36 14.55 3.96 -1.49
C GLU A 36 14.08 5.06 -2.47
N PRO A 37 13.48 4.69 -3.62
CA PRO A 37 12.95 5.65 -4.59
C PRO A 37 11.81 6.50 -4.01
N PHE A 38 10.99 5.91 -3.14
CA PHE A 38 9.92 6.62 -2.45
C PHE A 38 10.31 6.87 -0.99
N ARG A 39 10.55 8.14 -0.67
CA ARG A 39 10.91 8.59 0.67
C ARG A 39 9.76 9.36 1.30
N PHE A 40 9.17 8.79 2.31
CA PHE A 40 8.25 9.51 3.19
C PHE A 40 8.87 9.55 4.58
N PHE A 41 9.43 10.69 4.95
CA PHE A 41 10.26 10.89 6.14
C PHE A 41 9.64 10.27 7.40
N VAL A 42 8.34 10.53 7.66
CA VAL A 42 7.64 10.00 8.84
C VAL A 42 7.62 8.46 8.86
N SER A 43 7.44 7.83 7.70
CA SER A 43 7.49 6.36 7.60
C SER A 43 8.90 5.83 7.79
N SER A 44 9.91 6.51 7.25
CA SER A 44 11.31 6.12 7.42
C SER A 44 11.74 6.18 8.89
N VAL A 45 11.39 7.25 9.61
CA VAL A 45 11.65 7.37 11.06
C VAL A 45 11.00 6.22 11.83
N LYS A 46 9.73 5.91 11.52
CA LYS A 46 9.01 4.81 12.18
C LYS A 46 9.56 3.44 11.83
N TRP A 47 10.03 3.26 10.60
CA TRP A 47 10.63 2.00 10.16
C TRP A 47 11.94 1.70 10.88
N ILE A 48 12.77 2.72 11.16
CA ILE A 48 14.01 2.60 11.93
C ILE A 48 13.74 2.14 13.37
N GLY A 49 12.60 2.53 13.95
CA GLY A 49 12.10 1.98 15.22
C GLY A 49 12.86 2.44 16.47
N PHE A 50 13.56 3.57 16.45
CA PHE A 50 14.13 4.14 17.65
C PHE A 50 13.04 4.67 18.60
N ASP A 51 13.35 4.72 19.90
CA ASP A 51 12.48 5.27 20.92
C ASP A 51 12.10 6.71 20.59
N SER A 52 10.81 7.01 20.76
CA SER A 52 10.24 8.32 20.46
C SER A 52 9.32 8.77 21.57
N ALA A 53 9.36 10.06 21.89
CA ALA A 53 8.43 10.71 22.77
C ALA A 53 7.64 11.78 22.03
N THR A 54 6.41 12.00 22.44
CA THR A 54 5.55 13.07 21.91
C THR A 54 5.37 14.14 22.97
N ILE A 55 5.41 15.39 22.55
CA ILE A 55 5.19 16.55 23.40
C ILE A 55 4.01 17.32 22.85
N ASP A 56 3.09 17.70 23.73
CA ASP A 56 1.96 18.53 23.35
C ASP A 56 2.44 19.95 23.06
N VAL A 57 2.17 20.41 21.84
CA VAL A 57 2.46 21.78 21.41
C VAL A 57 1.16 22.50 21.10
N LYS A 58 1.07 23.75 21.53
CA LYS A 58 -0.08 24.60 21.23
C LYS A 58 -0.14 24.85 19.72
N HIS A 59 -1.22 24.39 19.09
CA HIS A 59 -1.42 24.59 17.66
C HIS A 59 -1.91 26.02 17.43
N ASP A 60 -1.10 26.83 16.76
CA ASP A 60 -1.50 28.18 16.37
C ASP A 60 -2.13 28.19 14.98
N LYS A 61 -2.96 29.20 14.71
CA LYS A 61 -3.61 29.36 13.42
C LYS A 61 -2.56 29.67 12.36
N ARG A 62 -2.72 29.03 11.19
CA ARG A 62 -1.86 29.30 10.03
C ARG A 62 -1.96 30.76 9.64
N TYR A 63 -0.83 31.46 9.56
CA TYR A 63 -0.78 32.90 9.26
C TYR A 63 -1.30 33.17 7.84
N GLU A 64 -0.93 32.32 6.84
CA GLU A 64 -1.39 32.39 5.46
C GLU A 64 -1.39 31.01 4.77
N GLY A 65 -2.24 30.89 3.74
CA GLY A 65 -2.27 29.77 2.80
C GLY A 65 -3.31 28.70 3.09
N LYS A 66 -3.71 28.00 1.98
CA LYS A 66 -4.60 26.85 2.01
C LYS A 66 -3.81 25.56 2.05
N SER A 67 -4.41 24.49 2.60
CA SER A 67 -3.79 23.17 2.61
C SER A 67 -3.48 22.71 1.18
N THR A 68 -2.24 22.33 0.93
CA THR A 68 -1.76 21.82 -0.37
C THR A 68 -2.26 20.39 -0.65
N TYR A 69 -2.82 19.73 0.38
CA TYR A 69 -3.32 18.37 0.25
C TYR A 69 -4.75 18.37 -0.29
N ASN A 70 -4.90 17.79 -1.49
CA ASN A 70 -6.18 17.43 -2.07
C ASN A 70 -6.42 15.93 -1.84
N TYR A 71 -7.68 15.48 -1.85
CA TYR A 71 -8.05 14.07 -1.69
C TYR A 71 -7.29 13.13 -2.63
N LYS A 72 -7.10 13.50 -3.89
CA LYS A 72 -6.27 12.74 -4.85
C LYS A 72 -4.83 12.55 -4.38
N LYS A 73 -4.20 13.60 -3.86
CA LYS A 73 -2.82 13.54 -3.35
C LYS A 73 -2.73 12.68 -2.10
N LEU A 74 -3.72 12.74 -1.21
CA LEU A 74 -3.79 11.91 -0.01
C LEU A 74 -3.93 10.43 -0.34
N ILE A 75 -4.81 10.07 -1.28
CA ILE A 75 -4.99 8.68 -1.72
C ILE A 75 -3.71 8.16 -2.37
N SER A 76 -3.10 8.94 -3.28
CA SER A 76 -1.84 8.57 -3.93
C SER A 76 -0.69 8.39 -2.93
N LEU A 77 -0.58 9.29 -1.95
CA LEU A 77 0.40 9.18 -0.87
C LEU A 77 0.18 7.91 -0.05
N GLY A 78 -1.06 7.64 0.37
CA GLY A 78 -1.42 6.45 1.13
C GLY A 78 -1.09 5.17 0.37
N PHE A 79 -1.43 5.10 -0.91
CA PHE A 79 -1.13 3.97 -1.77
C PHE A 79 0.38 3.73 -1.90
N ASN A 80 1.16 4.79 -2.11
CA ASN A 80 2.61 4.71 -2.18
C ASN A 80 3.24 4.22 -0.86
N ILE A 81 2.74 4.70 0.29
CA ILE A 81 3.21 4.25 1.61
C ILE A 81 2.89 2.76 1.80
N ILE A 82 1.66 2.33 1.49
CA ILE A 82 1.24 0.94 1.64
C ILE A 82 2.13 0.01 0.81
N ILE A 83 2.35 0.34 -0.46
CA ILE A 83 3.17 -0.49 -1.35
C ILE A 83 4.65 -0.48 -0.94
N SER A 84 5.17 0.65 -0.44
CA SER A 84 6.60 0.74 -0.08
C SER A 84 6.94 0.05 1.24
N TYR A 85 6.01 0.06 2.19
CA TYR A 85 6.31 -0.39 3.56
C TYR A 85 5.49 -1.61 4.00
N SER A 86 4.67 -2.20 3.13
CA SER A 86 3.80 -3.31 3.53
C SER A 86 3.52 -4.30 2.41
N ASN A 87 3.51 -5.58 2.79
CA ASN A 87 3.08 -6.69 1.93
C ASN A 87 1.62 -7.08 2.19
N LYS A 88 0.86 -6.30 2.98
CA LYS A 88 -0.51 -6.66 3.35
C LYS A 88 -1.44 -6.72 2.15
N LEU A 89 -1.24 -5.84 1.17
CA LEU A 89 -2.04 -5.83 -0.04
C LEU A 89 -1.92 -7.17 -0.81
N LEU A 90 -0.70 -7.71 -0.92
CA LEU A 90 -0.48 -9.04 -1.51
C LEU A 90 -1.16 -10.15 -0.71
N LYS A 91 -1.05 -10.10 0.64
CA LYS A 91 -1.69 -11.10 1.51
C LYS A 91 -3.22 -11.07 1.39
N ILE A 92 -3.82 -9.88 1.26
CA ILE A 92 -5.25 -9.72 1.04
C ILE A 92 -5.67 -10.34 -0.30
N MET A 93 -4.88 -10.12 -1.37
CA MET A 93 -5.17 -10.72 -2.68
C MET A 93 -5.10 -12.25 -2.64
N ILE A 94 -4.10 -12.82 -1.96
CA ILE A 94 -4.01 -14.27 -1.75
C ILE A 94 -5.24 -14.78 -0.97
N PHE A 95 -5.61 -14.11 0.11
CA PHE A 95 -6.77 -14.48 0.92
C PHE A 95 -8.07 -14.43 0.10
N LEU A 96 -8.28 -13.37 -0.69
CA LEU A 96 -9.44 -13.24 -1.57
C LEU A 96 -9.45 -14.35 -2.63
N GLY A 97 -8.31 -14.68 -3.23
CA GLY A 97 -8.19 -15.77 -4.20
C GLY A 97 -8.61 -17.11 -3.60
N ILE A 98 -8.13 -17.44 -2.40
CA ILE A 98 -8.50 -18.66 -1.68
C ILE A 98 -9.99 -18.64 -1.32
N LEU A 99 -10.51 -17.53 -0.84
CA LEU A 99 -11.92 -17.38 -0.47
C LEU A 99 -12.84 -17.63 -1.68
N PHE A 100 -12.55 -16.98 -2.81
CA PHE A 100 -13.34 -17.15 -4.02
C PHE A 100 -13.23 -18.55 -4.62
N SER A 101 -12.05 -19.17 -4.55
CA SER A 101 -11.86 -20.56 -4.95
C SER A 101 -12.74 -21.51 -4.12
N PHE A 102 -12.77 -21.30 -2.80
CA PHE A 102 -13.60 -22.09 -1.90
C PHE A 102 -15.10 -21.90 -2.15
N LEU A 103 -15.54 -20.64 -2.35
CA LEU A 103 -16.93 -20.35 -2.69
C LEU A 103 -17.34 -20.99 -4.03
N SER A 104 -16.48 -20.92 -5.06
CA SER A 104 -16.71 -21.57 -6.34
C SER A 104 -16.83 -23.07 -6.20
N PHE A 105 -16.01 -23.69 -5.37
CA PHE A 105 -16.08 -25.12 -5.09
C PHE A 105 -17.43 -25.50 -4.43
N LEU A 106 -17.93 -24.73 -3.50
CA LEU A 106 -19.25 -24.95 -2.88
C LEU A 106 -20.39 -24.82 -3.92
N ILE A 107 -20.30 -23.84 -4.83
CA ILE A 107 -21.27 -23.65 -5.91
C ILE A 107 -21.27 -24.86 -6.85
N ILE A 108 -20.11 -25.42 -7.18
CA ILE A 108 -20.00 -26.62 -8.00
C ILE A 108 -20.69 -27.81 -7.33
N ILE A 109 -20.44 -28.03 -6.05
CA ILE A 109 -21.10 -29.10 -5.27
C ILE A 109 -22.61 -28.91 -5.26
N TYR A 110 -23.07 -27.69 -5.02
CA TYR A 110 -24.48 -27.35 -4.98
C TYR A 110 -25.17 -27.61 -6.34
N ASN A 111 -24.55 -27.17 -7.44
CA ASN A 111 -25.07 -27.44 -8.79
C ASN A 111 -25.10 -28.94 -9.14
N PHE A 112 -24.09 -29.68 -8.68
CA PHE A 112 -24.07 -31.14 -8.83
C PHE A 112 -25.23 -31.81 -8.09
N TYR A 113 -25.49 -31.36 -6.84
CA TYR A 113 -26.63 -31.83 -6.05
C TYR A 113 -27.97 -31.52 -6.75
N LEU A 114 -28.18 -30.31 -7.25
CA LEU A 114 -29.40 -29.91 -7.96
C LEU A 114 -29.62 -30.74 -9.22
N LYS A 115 -28.58 -31.03 -9.99
CA LYS A 115 -28.65 -31.86 -11.18
C LYS A 115 -29.13 -33.27 -10.85
N PHE A 116 -28.64 -33.88 -9.78
CA PHE A 116 -29.04 -35.22 -9.37
C PHE A 116 -30.45 -35.27 -8.82
N THR A 117 -30.89 -34.25 -8.08
CA THR A 117 -32.18 -34.26 -7.39
C THR A 117 -33.33 -33.77 -8.27
N TYR A 118 -33.11 -32.77 -9.12
CA TYR A 118 -34.17 -32.08 -9.84
C TYR A 118 -34.09 -32.19 -11.38
N GLN A 119 -33.09 -32.88 -11.92
CA GLN A 119 -32.85 -33.06 -13.38
C GLN A 119 -32.85 -31.73 -14.17
N ILE A 120 -32.49 -30.61 -13.54
CA ILE A 120 -32.48 -29.30 -14.17
C ILE A 120 -31.23 -29.16 -15.06
N THR A 121 -31.46 -29.07 -16.39
CA THR A 121 -30.38 -29.16 -17.37
C THR A 121 -29.85 -27.81 -17.87
N GLU A 122 -30.55 -26.68 -17.67
CA GLU A 122 -30.27 -25.43 -18.40
C GLU A 122 -29.84 -24.22 -17.59
N LEU A 123 -29.60 -24.34 -16.28
CA LEU A 123 -29.32 -23.19 -15.39
C LEU A 123 -27.87 -22.67 -15.41
N GLY A 124 -26.99 -23.26 -16.25
CA GLY A 124 -25.53 -23.02 -16.10
C GLY A 124 -24.91 -21.91 -16.94
N TYR A 125 -25.43 -21.61 -18.16
CA TYR A 125 -24.70 -20.82 -19.16
C TYR A 125 -24.39 -19.36 -18.70
N LYS A 126 -25.40 -18.64 -18.26
CA LYS A 126 -25.23 -17.23 -17.80
C LYS A 126 -24.36 -17.14 -16.55
N SER A 127 -24.51 -18.09 -15.63
CA SER A 127 -23.71 -18.18 -14.42
C SER A 127 -22.23 -18.46 -14.73
N ILE A 128 -21.96 -19.37 -15.67
CA ILE A 128 -20.59 -19.71 -16.09
C ILE A 128 -19.90 -18.50 -16.73
N ILE A 129 -20.55 -17.81 -17.66
CA ILE A 129 -19.96 -16.63 -18.30
C ILE A 129 -19.66 -15.53 -17.27
N SER A 130 -20.62 -15.22 -16.40
CA SER A 130 -20.44 -14.20 -15.35
C SER A 130 -19.29 -14.58 -14.42
N SER A 131 -19.16 -15.85 -14.05
CA SER A 131 -18.07 -16.34 -13.20
C SER A 131 -16.71 -16.21 -13.89
N ILE A 132 -16.62 -16.51 -15.18
CA ILE A 132 -15.37 -16.39 -15.95
C ILE A 132 -14.93 -14.92 -16.00
N TRP A 133 -15.81 -13.99 -16.34
CA TRP A 133 -15.48 -12.56 -16.39
C TRP A 133 -15.06 -12.03 -15.02
N PHE A 134 -15.76 -12.43 -13.95
CA PHE A 134 -15.44 -12.04 -12.59
C PHE A 134 -14.07 -12.55 -12.14
N LEU A 135 -13.79 -13.83 -12.36
CA LEU A 135 -12.50 -14.45 -12.05
C LEU A 135 -11.36 -13.83 -12.86
N ALA A 136 -11.58 -13.59 -14.17
CA ALA A 136 -10.60 -12.93 -15.01
C ALA A 136 -10.25 -11.51 -14.48
N GLY A 137 -11.25 -10.75 -14.04
CA GLY A 137 -11.03 -9.44 -13.43
C GLY A 137 -10.19 -9.51 -12.17
N ILE A 138 -10.43 -10.48 -11.29
CA ILE A 138 -9.64 -10.69 -10.07
C ILE A 138 -8.19 -11.08 -10.40
N ILE A 139 -8.01 -12.02 -11.33
CA ILE A 139 -6.68 -12.47 -11.76
C ILE A 139 -5.88 -11.32 -12.36
N LEU A 140 -6.46 -10.56 -13.28
CA LEU A 140 -5.80 -9.42 -13.91
C LEU A 140 -5.44 -8.33 -12.87
N SER A 141 -6.33 -8.06 -11.92
CA SER A 141 -6.06 -7.11 -10.83
C SER A 141 -4.91 -7.58 -9.93
N SER A 142 -4.88 -8.88 -9.61
CA SER A 142 -3.80 -9.48 -8.80
C SER A 142 -2.45 -9.42 -9.52
N ILE A 143 -2.42 -9.71 -10.82
CA ILE A 143 -1.22 -9.59 -11.66
C ILE A 143 -0.77 -8.11 -11.73
N GLY A 144 -1.70 -7.18 -11.87
CA GLY A 144 -1.39 -5.74 -11.85
C GLY A 144 -0.71 -5.29 -10.56
N ILE A 145 -1.21 -5.74 -9.41
CA ILE A 145 -0.60 -5.46 -8.10
C ILE A 145 0.80 -6.08 -8.01
N LEU A 146 0.96 -7.35 -8.41
CA LEU A 146 2.27 -7.99 -8.48
C LEU A 146 3.24 -7.19 -9.36
N GLY A 147 2.79 -6.72 -10.53
CA GLY A 147 3.58 -5.87 -11.42
C GLY A 147 4.09 -4.59 -10.74
N ILE A 148 3.26 -3.95 -9.92
CA ILE A 148 3.68 -2.76 -9.16
C ILE A 148 4.80 -3.10 -8.17
N TYR A 149 4.72 -4.21 -7.44
CA TYR A 149 5.76 -4.64 -6.50
C TYR A 149 7.05 -5.02 -7.24
N ILE A 150 6.94 -5.75 -8.35
CA ILE A 150 8.09 -6.10 -9.19
C ILE A 150 8.77 -4.83 -9.72
N GLY A 151 8.00 -3.84 -10.19
CA GLY A 151 8.53 -2.56 -10.63
C GLY A 151 9.33 -1.85 -9.53
N ARG A 152 8.84 -1.87 -8.28
CA ARG A 152 9.57 -1.30 -7.15
C ARG A 152 10.86 -2.04 -6.82
N ILE A 153 10.85 -3.37 -6.86
CA ILE A 153 12.06 -4.19 -6.70
C ILE A 153 13.07 -3.84 -7.80
N TYR A 154 12.61 -3.74 -9.03
CA TYR A 154 13.46 -3.39 -10.18
C TYR A 154 14.10 -2.01 -10.03
N ASP A 155 13.35 -1.00 -9.58
CA ASP A 155 13.88 0.34 -9.33
C ASP A 155 14.89 0.34 -8.17
N GLY A 156 14.67 -0.47 -7.13
CA GLY A 156 15.62 -0.65 -6.03
C GLY A 156 16.92 -1.31 -6.45
N ILE A 157 16.86 -2.34 -7.29
CA ILE A 157 18.05 -3.09 -7.75
C ILE A 157 18.95 -2.22 -8.64
N LYS A 158 18.38 -1.30 -9.41
CA LYS A 158 19.17 -0.38 -10.26
C LYS A 158 20.14 0.50 -9.49
N ASN A 159 19.90 0.70 -8.19
CA ASN A 159 20.77 1.47 -7.28
C ASN A 159 21.24 2.83 -7.88
N ARG A 160 20.37 3.48 -8.65
CA ARG A 160 20.66 4.76 -9.27
C ARG A 160 20.84 5.84 -8.21
N PRO A 161 21.79 6.77 -8.38
CA PRO A 161 21.95 7.87 -7.45
C PRO A 161 20.65 8.70 -7.41
N LEU A 162 20.25 9.10 -6.19
CA LEU A 162 19.01 9.86 -5.97
C LEU A 162 19.09 11.29 -6.54
N TYR A 163 20.30 11.81 -6.71
CA TYR A 163 20.59 13.09 -7.30
C TYR A 163 21.97 13.08 -7.97
N ILE A 164 22.13 13.92 -8.96
CA ILE A 164 23.41 14.18 -9.64
C ILE A 164 23.74 15.64 -9.42
N ILE A 165 24.91 15.91 -8.82
CA ILE A 165 25.38 17.28 -8.57
C ILE A 165 25.94 17.82 -9.88
N SER A 166 25.27 18.79 -10.49
CA SER A 166 25.75 19.42 -11.72
C SER A 166 26.83 20.48 -11.46
N LYS A 167 26.84 21.15 -10.32
CA LYS A 167 27.80 22.17 -9.93
C LYS A 167 27.99 22.23 -8.44
N LYS A 168 29.23 22.13 -7.96
CA LYS A 168 29.57 22.43 -6.56
C LYS A 168 30.10 23.84 -6.49
N THR A 169 29.44 24.74 -5.80
CA THR A 169 30.04 26.00 -5.34
C THR A 169 30.84 25.66 -4.07
N LEU A 170 32.15 25.51 -4.21
CA LEU A 170 33.02 25.48 -3.06
C LEU A 170 33.07 26.92 -2.56
N ASN A 171 32.49 27.18 -1.39
CA ASN A 171 32.87 28.37 -0.61
C ASN A 171 34.26 28.03 -0.05
N GLU A 172 35.27 28.70 -0.56
CA GLU A 172 36.57 28.83 0.07
C GLU A 172 36.44 29.60 1.39
#